data_5398f09bad28182595e07ea74c1898c4
#
_entry.id   5398f09bad28182595e07ea74c1898c4
#
_cell.length_a   1.000
_cell.length_b   1.000
_cell.length_c   1.000
_cell.angle_alpha   90.00
_cell.angle_beta   90.00
_cell.angle_gamma   90.00
#
_symmetry.space_group_name_H-M   'P 1'
#
loop_
_entity.id
_entity.type
_entity.pdbx_description
1 polymer ?
#
loop_
_entity_poly.entity_id
_entity_poly.type
_entity_poly.pdbx_seq_one_letter_code
_entity_poly.pdbx_strand_id
1 'polypeptide(L)'
;MTQTRNRLRTGRERKRQLNALRGVYVLIIQVGENISVDVGALGKLTFKKGLYAYVGSAQNNLEQRVKRHLRKKKHKYWHIDHLLDNEATKVVKVFYKEADKTEECTIAKIIGERGEPLDDFGSSDCHCKSHLFRVKEYWFLQEFMRVLNAKT
;
A
#
# COMPACT_ATOMS: atom_id res chain seq x y z
N MET A 1 -19.29 6.57 30.76
CA MET A 1 -18.47 5.50 31.36
C MET A 1 -17.55 4.88 30.35
N THR A 2 -18.04 4.58 29.16
CA THR A 2 -17.23 3.97 28.11
C THR A 2 -16.06 4.82 27.69
N GLN A 3 -16.22 6.13 27.71
CA GLN A 3 -15.14 7.04 27.31
C GLN A 3 -13.93 6.98 28.23
N THR A 4 -14.17 6.79 29.54
CA THR A 4 -13.08 6.66 30.49
C THR A 4 -12.25 5.44 30.18
N ARG A 5 -12.91 4.32 29.82
CA ARG A 5 -12.22 3.11 29.46
C ARG A 5 -11.36 3.30 28.21
N ASN A 6 -11.87 4.05 27.23
CA ASN A 6 -11.10 4.30 26.01
C ASN A 6 -9.79 5.02 26.29
N ARG A 7 -9.80 5.99 27.20
CA ARG A 7 -8.59 6.72 27.55
C ARG A 7 -7.58 5.85 28.30
N LEU A 8 -8.06 4.81 28.97
CA LEU A 8 -7.19 3.92 29.73
C LEU A 8 -6.79 2.67 28.95
N ARG A 9 -7.05 2.67 27.64
CA ARG A 9 -6.75 1.52 26.81
C ARG A 9 -5.25 1.25 26.76
N THR A 10 -4.88 -0.02 26.95
CA THR A 10 -3.49 -0.45 26.94
C THR A 10 -2.95 -0.51 25.51
N GLY A 11 -1.63 -0.62 25.38
CA GLY A 11 -1.00 -0.82 24.09
C GLY A 11 -1.47 -2.09 23.41
N ARG A 12 -1.72 -3.15 24.21
CA ARG A 12 -2.23 -4.42 23.67
C ARG A 12 -3.61 -4.25 23.06
N GLU A 13 -4.47 -3.49 23.70
CA GLU A 13 -5.81 -3.25 23.18
C GLU A 13 -5.78 -2.42 21.90
N ARG A 14 -4.90 -1.42 21.83
CA ARG A 14 -4.74 -0.64 20.62
C ARG A 14 -4.24 -1.49 19.46
N LYS A 15 -3.31 -2.42 19.74
CA LYS A 15 -2.78 -3.31 18.71
C LYS A 15 -3.88 -4.24 18.21
N ARG A 16 -4.72 -4.75 19.07
CA ARG A 16 -5.83 -5.61 18.64
C ARG A 16 -6.81 -4.86 17.76
N GLN A 17 -7.05 -3.58 18.05
CA GLN A 17 -7.91 -2.76 17.20
C GLN A 17 -7.34 -2.61 15.80
N LEU A 18 -6.03 -2.33 15.69
CA LEU A 18 -5.39 -2.22 14.38
C LEU A 18 -5.44 -3.55 13.63
N ASN A 19 -5.26 -4.66 14.34
CA ASN A 19 -5.30 -5.98 13.72
C ASN A 19 -6.68 -6.32 13.17
N ALA A 20 -7.75 -5.78 13.79
CA ALA A 20 -9.12 -6.00 13.33
C ALA A 20 -9.56 -4.98 12.29
N LEU A 21 -8.74 -3.98 12.00
CA LEU A 21 -9.07 -2.92 11.08
C LEU A 21 -9.16 -3.45 9.65
N ARG A 22 -10.16 -2.97 8.94
CA ARG A 22 -10.23 -3.15 7.50
C ARG A 22 -10.10 -1.80 6.85
N GLY A 23 -9.50 -1.74 5.69
CA GLY A 23 -9.33 -0.47 5.06
C GLY A 23 -8.48 -0.51 3.82
N VAL A 24 -8.20 0.68 3.33
CA VAL A 24 -7.37 0.90 2.17
C VAL A 24 -6.02 1.41 2.64
N TYR A 25 -4.95 0.96 2.02
CA TYR A 25 -3.61 1.41 2.35
C TYR A 25 -2.87 1.83 1.08
N VAL A 26 -1.87 2.68 1.28
CA VAL A 26 -0.98 3.10 0.20
C VAL A 26 0.46 2.86 0.66
N LEU A 27 1.19 2.09 -0.12
CA LEU A 27 2.60 1.88 0.12
C LEU A 27 3.38 2.89 -0.72
N ILE A 28 4.24 3.64 -0.07
CA ILE A 28 5.16 4.52 -0.80
C ILE A 28 6.47 3.77 -0.94
N ILE A 29 6.84 3.52 -2.18
CA ILE A 29 7.95 2.65 -2.54
C ILE A 29 9.03 3.48 -3.22
N GLN A 30 10.25 3.35 -2.73
CA GLN A 30 11.39 3.97 -3.37
C GLN A 30 12.10 2.92 -4.23
N VAL A 31 12.27 3.24 -5.50
CA VAL A 31 13.07 2.44 -6.43
C VAL A 31 14.39 3.17 -6.59
N GLY A 32 15.48 2.57 -6.09
CA GLY A 32 16.78 3.24 -5.98
C GLY A 32 17.57 3.34 -7.27
N GLU A 33 17.21 2.55 -8.29
CA GLU A 33 17.85 2.56 -9.59
C GLU A 33 16.88 2.02 -10.62
N ASN A 34 17.15 2.26 -11.90
CA ASN A 34 16.30 1.68 -12.94
C ASN A 34 16.42 0.17 -12.93
N ILE A 35 15.27 -0.52 -12.87
CA ILE A 35 15.23 -1.97 -12.80
C ILE A 35 14.22 -2.54 -13.78
N SER A 36 14.41 -3.79 -14.17
CA SER A 36 13.44 -4.57 -14.92
C SER A 36 13.03 -5.76 -14.05
N VAL A 37 11.74 -5.97 -13.91
CA VAL A 37 11.20 -7.01 -13.03
C VAL A 37 10.17 -7.81 -13.80
N ASP A 38 10.23 -9.13 -13.65
CA ASP A 38 9.19 -10.03 -14.19
C ASP A 38 8.02 -10.03 -13.21
N VAL A 39 6.90 -9.49 -13.65
CA VAL A 39 5.73 -9.28 -12.79
C VAL A 39 4.63 -10.27 -13.16
N GLY A 40 4.96 -11.55 -13.14
CA GLY A 40 3.99 -12.61 -13.39
C GLY A 40 3.28 -12.44 -14.73
N ALA A 41 1.96 -12.44 -14.70
CA ALA A 41 1.13 -12.38 -15.91
C ALA A 41 1.33 -11.11 -16.74
N LEU A 42 1.81 -10.02 -16.11
CA LEU A 42 2.09 -8.78 -16.83
C LEU A 42 3.40 -8.81 -17.60
N GLY A 43 4.24 -9.84 -17.37
CA GLY A 43 5.52 -9.95 -18.01
C GLY A 43 6.57 -9.02 -17.43
N LYS A 44 7.61 -8.74 -18.20
CA LYS A 44 8.72 -7.93 -17.73
C LYS A 44 8.37 -6.44 -17.84
N LEU A 45 8.47 -5.73 -16.72
CA LEU A 45 8.22 -4.30 -16.65
C LEU A 45 9.47 -3.56 -16.20
N THR A 46 9.66 -2.36 -16.74
CA THR A 46 10.77 -1.50 -16.35
C THR A 46 10.26 -0.44 -15.38
N PHE A 47 10.97 -0.29 -14.27
CA PHE A 47 10.65 0.72 -13.26
C PHE A 47 11.81 1.70 -13.18
N LYS A 48 11.54 2.97 -13.50
CA LYS A 48 12.55 4.01 -13.40
C LYS A 48 12.80 4.36 -11.94
N LYS A 49 14.03 4.75 -11.64
CA LYS A 49 14.36 5.27 -10.32
C LYS A 49 13.36 6.36 -9.90
N GLY A 50 12.88 6.29 -8.67
CA GLY A 50 11.94 7.30 -8.17
C GLY A 50 10.99 6.73 -7.13
N LEU A 51 9.92 7.48 -6.86
CA LEU A 51 8.91 7.11 -5.90
C LEU A 51 7.67 6.56 -6.59
N TYR A 52 7.07 5.57 -5.96
CA TYR A 52 5.85 4.93 -6.47
C TYR A 52 4.86 4.79 -5.33
N ALA A 53 3.59 4.92 -5.66
CA ALA A 53 2.49 4.73 -4.70
C ALA A 53 1.65 3.55 -5.16
N TYR A 54 1.52 2.55 -4.29
CA TYR A 54 0.70 1.36 -4.56
C TYR A 54 -0.51 1.36 -3.65
N VAL A 55 -1.70 1.22 -4.22
CA VAL A 55 -2.96 1.21 -3.48
C VAL A 55 -3.46 -0.22 -3.34
N GLY A 56 -3.78 -0.62 -2.12
CA GLY A 56 -4.36 -1.92 -1.86
C GLY A 56 -5.43 -1.84 -0.78
N SER A 57 -6.14 -2.94 -0.57
CA SER A 57 -7.11 -3.00 0.51
C SER A 57 -7.01 -4.32 1.25
N ALA A 58 -7.33 -4.28 2.53
CA ALA A 58 -7.39 -5.45 3.37
C ALA A 58 -8.69 -5.37 4.17
N GLN A 59 -9.57 -6.35 3.97
CA GLN A 59 -10.88 -6.31 4.58
C GLN A 59 -10.96 -7.09 5.90
N ASN A 60 -9.87 -7.74 6.29
CA ASN A 60 -9.81 -8.46 7.57
C ASN A 60 -8.77 -7.86 8.51
N ASN A 61 -7.50 -7.91 8.15
CA ASN A 61 -6.42 -7.51 9.04
C ASN A 61 -5.43 -6.65 8.26
N LEU A 62 -5.65 -5.35 8.33
CA LEU A 62 -4.85 -4.37 7.61
C LEU A 62 -3.39 -4.42 8.02
N GLU A 63 -3.14 -4.46 9.32
CA GLU A 63 -1.76 -4.44 9.81
C GLU A 63 -0.97 -5.67 9.34
N GLN A 64 -1.59 -6.84 9.37
CA GLN A 64 -0.91 -8.04 8.89
C GLN A 64 -0.65 -8.01 7.39
N ARG A 65 -1.59 -7.47 6.63
CA ARG A 65 -1.40 -7.33 5.19
C ARG A 65 -0.20 -6.43 4.90
N VAL A 66 -0.10 -5.31 5.61
CA VAL A 66 1.02 -4.39 5.44
C VAL A 66 2.33 -5.04 5.87
N LYS A 67 2.32 -5.73 7.00
CA LYS A 67 3.52 -6.45 7.46
C LYS A 67 3.99 -7.48 6.44
N ARG A 68 3.05 -8.16 5.79
CA ARG A 68 3.39 -9.10 4.73
C ARG A 68 4.10 -8.39 3.57
N HIS A 69 3.61 -7.23 3.19
CA HIS A 69 4.27 -6.46 2.12
C HIS A 69 5.69 -6.05 2.49
N LEU A 70 5.94 -5.80 3.77
CA LEU A 70 7.27 -5.36 4.22
C LEU A 70 8.29 -6.50 4.28
N ARG A 71 7.84 -7.75 4.26
CA ARG A 71 8.75 -8.89 4.23
C ARG A 71 9.33 -9.07 2.84
N LYS A 72 10.64 -9.31 2.76
CA LYS A 72 11.29 -9.48 1.47
C LYS A 72 11.08 -10.87 0.88
N LYS A 73 11.28 -11.92 1.65
CA LYS A 73 11.14 -13.30 1.15
C LYS A 73 9.76 -13.81 1.48
N LYS A 74 8.92 -13.98 0.43
CA LYS A 74 7.55 -14.45 0.59
C LYS A 74 7.06 -15.07 -0.71
N HIS A 75 5.99 -15.84 -0.60
CA HIS A 75 5.28 -16.33 -1.78
C HIS A 75 4.70 -15.14 -2.54
N LYS A 76 4.84 -15.15 -3.85
CA LYS A 76 4.37 -14.05 -4.69
C LYS A 76 2.97 -14.34 -5.20
N TYR A 77 1.99 -13.60 -4.69
CA TYR A 77 0.59 -13.73 -5.11
C TYR A 77 0.13 -12.57 -5.97
N TRP A 78 0.60 -11.36 -5.66
CA TRP A 78 0.16 -10.15 -6.33
C TRP A 78 1.29 -9.56 -7.15
N HIS A 79 0.90 -8.74 -8.15
CA HIS A 79 1.91 -8.05 -8.96
C HIS A 79 2.92 -7.30 -8.09
N ILE A 80 2.45 -6.64 -7.04
CA ILE A 80 3.32 -5.86 -6.16
C ILE A 80 4.39 -6.71 -5.47
N ASP A 81 4.11 -7.99 -5.22
CA ASP A 81 5.07 -8.87 -4.57
C ASP A 81 6.34 -9.01 -5.39
N HIS A 82 6.21 -9.03 -6.71
CA HIS A 82 7.37 -9.15 -7.60
C HIS A 82 8.24 -7.89 -7.53
N LEU A 83 7.62 -6.72 -7.47
CA LEU A 83 8.36 -5.47 -7.34
C LEU A 83 9.06 -5.39 -5.99
N LEU A 84 8.35 -5.69 -4.91
CA LEU A 84 8.90 -5.57 -3.56
C LEU A 84 10.00 -6.59 -3.27
N ASP A 85 10.07 -7.66 -4.04
CA ASP A 85 11.11 -8.67 -3.90
C ASP A 85 12.48 -8.16 -4.39
N ASN A 86 12.49 -7.13 -5.20
CA ASN A 86 13.74 -6.60 -5.76
C ASN A 86 14.51 -5.81 -4.70
N GLU A 87 15.83 -6.03 -4.65
CA GLU A 87 16.68 -5.39 -3.65
C GLU A 87 16.80 -3.88 -3.80
N ALA A 88 16.52 -3.35 -4.99
CA ALA A 88 16.56 -1.91 -5.23
C ALA A 88 15.30 -1.21 -4.75
N THR A 89 14.31 -1.93 -4.26
CA THR A 89 13.04 -1.35 -3.79
C THR A 89 12.96 -1.34 -2.27
N LYS A 90 12.24 -0.34 -1.76
CA LYS A 90 12.10 -0.18 -0.32
C LYS A 90 10.79 0.56 -0.05
N VAL A 91 9.98 0.04 0.88
CA VAL A 91 8.79 0.76 1.33
C VAL A 91 9.26 1.80 2.34
N VAL A 92 9.05 3.07 2.03
CA VAL A 92 9.53 4.17 2.88
C VAL A 92 8.44 4.77 3.73
N LYS A 93 7.17 4.56 3.39
CA LYS A 93 6.05 5.08 4.14
C LYS A 93 4.80 4.29 3.82
N VAL A 94 3.90 4.20 4.81
CA VAL A 94 2.61 3.53 4.62
C VAL A 94 1.52 4.47 5.12
N PHE A 95 0.51 4.69 4.30
CA PHE A 95 -0.70 5.41 4.70
C PHE A 95 -1.86 4.44 4.74
N TYR A 96 -2.86 4.74 5.56
CA TYR A 96 -4.06 3.92 5.62
C TYR A 96 -5.29 4.75 5.93
N LYS A 97 -6.44 4.17 5.58
CA LYS A 97 -7.74 4.75 5.89
C LYS A 97 -8.71 3.60 6.16
N GLU A 98 -9.42 3.68 7.29
CA GLU A 98 -10.45 2.70 7.56
C GLU A 98 -11.61 2.91 6.59
N ALA A 99 -11.89 1.91 5.78
CA ALA A 99 -12.88 2.04 4.69
C ALA A 99 -13.17 0.68 4.11
N ASP A 100 -14.25 0.56 3.36
CA ASP A 100 -14.50 -0.67 2.63
C ASP A 100 -13.73 -0.68 1.31
N LYS A 101 -13.80 -1.79 0.59
CA LYS A 101 -12.99 -2.00 -0.61
C LYS A 101 -13.26 -0.99 -1.72
N THR A 102 -14.45 -0.39 -1.75
CA THR A 102 -14.77 0.56 -2.83
C THR A 102 -13.90 1.81 -2.79
N GLU A 103 -13.36 2.17 -1.62
CA GLU A 103 -12.46 3.31 -1.52
C GLU A 103 -11.12 3.08 -2.20
N GLU A 104 -10.75 1.84 -2.46
CA GLU A 104 -9.49 1.53 -3.14
C GLU A 104 -9.40 2.23 -4.49
N CYS A 105 -10.46 2.12 -5.30
CA CYS A 105 -10.47 2.76 -6.61
C CYS A 105 -10.57 4.28 -6.51
N THR A 106 -11.28 4.78 -5.50
CA THR A 106 -11.36 6.23 -5.28
C THR A 106 -9.99 6.82 -5.00
N ILE A 107 -9.24 6.18 -4.12
CA ILE A 107 -7.89 6.65 -3.77
C ILE A 107 -6.95 6.48 -4.96
N ALA A 108 -7.04 5.37 -5.69
CA ALA A 108 -6.24 5.17 -6.88
C ALA A 108 -6.47 6.29 -7.90
N LYS A 109 -7.71 6.72 -8.06
CA LYS A 109 -8.03 7.80 -8.98
C LYS A 109 -7.41 9.13 -8.53
N ILE A 110 -7.47 9.41 -7.24
CA ILE A 110 -6.86 10.64 -6.70
C ILE A 110 -5.35 10.65 -6.96
N ILE A 111 -4.68 9.53 -6.70
CA ILE A 111 -3.24 9.44 -6.92
C ILE A 111 -2.92 9.53 -8.41
N GLY A 112 -3.76 8.92 -9.23
CA GLY A 112 -3.57 8.94 -10.68
C GLY A 112 -3.64 10.31 -11.29
N GLU A 113 -4.31 11.26 -10.64
CA GLU A 113 -4.36 12.64 -11.10
C GLU A 113 -3.03 13.37 -10.88
N ARG A 114 -2.17 12.83 -10.03
CA ARG A 114 -0.89 13.45 -9.67
C ARG A 114 0.32 12.61 -10.10
N GLY A 115 0.09 11.41 -10.65
CA GLY A 115 1.18 10.51 -10.97
C GLY A 115 0.97 9.83 -12.32
N GLU A 116 1.93 8.99 -12.68
CA GLU A 116 1.89 8.23 -13.92
C GLU A 116 1.57 6.77 -13.61
N PRO A 117 0.48 6.22 -14.17
CA PRO A 117 0.12 4.83 -13.89
C PRO A 117 1.05 3.84 -14.58
N LEU A 118 1.31 2.72 -13.91
CA LEU A 118 1.85 1.53 -14.53
C LEU A 118 0.64 0.69 -14.95
N ASP A 119 0.32 0.72 -16.24
CA ASP A 119 -0.94 0.17 -16.75
C ASP A 119 -1.19 -1.27 -16.30
N ASP A 120 -2.41 -1.54 -15.91
CA ASP A 120 -2.91 -2.86 -15.50
C ASP A 120 -2.25 -3.44 -14.24
N PHE A 121 -1.43 -2.67 -13.55
CA PHE A 121 -0.76 -3.16 -12.37
C PHE A 121 -1.72 -3.18 -11.17
N GLY A 122 -1.98 -4.38 -10.64
CA GLY A 122 -2.79 -4.54 -9.45
C GLY A 122 -4.27 -4.25 -9.60
N SER A 123 -4.77 -4.11 -10.82
CA SER A 123 -6.16 -3.70 -11.08
C SER A 123 -6.96 -4.76 -11.85
N SER A 124 -6.58 -6.04 -11.73
CA SER A 124 -7.23 -7.11 -12.50
C SER A 124 -8.68 -7.35 -12.10
N ASP A 125 -9.09 -6.95 -10.89
CA ASP A 125 -10.45 -7.17 -10.39
C ASP A 125 -11.28 -5.89 -10.34
N CYS A 126 -10.85 -4.84 -11.04
CA CYS A 126 -11.61 -3.60 -11.09
C CYS A 126 -11.38 -2.91 -12.44
N HIS A 127 -12.03 -1.76 -12.64
CA HIS A 127 -11.92 -1.01 -13.88
C HIS A 127 -10.86 0.10 -13.83
N CYS A 128 -10.05 0.13 -12.78
CA CYS A 128 -8.99 1.12 -12.66
C CYS A 128 -7.89 0.85 -13.67
N LYS A 129 -7.30 1.92 -14.20
CA LYS A 129 -6.18 1.80 -15.12
C LYS A 129 -4.99 1.14 -14.44
N SER A 130 -4.79 1.44 -13.17
CA SER A 130 -3.70 0.89 -12.39
C SER A 130 -3.94 1.12 -10.91
N HIS A 131 -3.24 0.39 -10.06
CA HIS A 131 -3.13 0.66 -8.64
C HIS A 131 -1.69 0.99 -8.25
N LEU A 132 -0.80 1.12 -9.21
CA LEU A 132 0.58 1.54 -8.99
C LEU A 132 0.90 2.76 -9.85
N PHE A 133 1.41 3.81 -9.22
CA PHE A 133 1.67 5.08 -9.88
C PHE A 133 3.05 5.59 -9.52
N ARG A 134 3.78 6.10 -10.52
CA ARG A 134 5.02 6.82 -10.24
C ARG A 134 4.65 8.25 -9.87
N VAL A 135 5.13 8.71 -8.71
CA VAL A 135 4.74 10.01 -8.17
C VAL A 135 5.97 10.85 -7.86
N LYS A 136 5.80 12.16 -7.88
CA LYS A 136 6.88 13.09 -7.53
C LYS A 136 6.94 13.31 -6.02
N GLU A 137 5.78 13.29 -5.36
CA GLU A 137 5.69 13.44 -3.91
C GLU A 137 4.40 12.75 -3.45
N TYR A 138 4.23 12.61 -2.14
CA TYR A 138 3.10 11.85 -1.60
C TYR A 138 2.44 12.51 -0.40
N TRP A 139 2.89 13.69 0.03
CA TRP A 139 2.37 14.29 1.26
C TRP A 139 0.92 14.72 1.17
N PHE A 140 0.37 14.87 -0.03
CA PHE A 140 -1.05 15.15 -0.20
C PHE A 140 -1.93 14.06 0.42
N LEU A 141 -1.42 12.84 0.57
CA LEU A 141 -2.19 11.76 1.18
C LEU A 141 -2.52 12.02 2.64
N GLN A 142 -1.74 12.86 3.32
CA GLN A 142 -2.01 13.20 4.72
C GLN A 142 -3.34 13.93 4.92
N GLU A 143 -3.88 14.52 3.88
CA GLU A 143 -5.14 15.25 3.97
C GLU A 143 -6.32 14.33 4.25
N PHE A 144 -6.22 13.05 3.87
CA PHE A 144 -7.34 12.11 4.05
C PHE A 144 -6.92 10.73 4.52
N MET A 145 -5.66 10.50 4.78
CA MET A 145 -5.15 9.22 5.28
C MET A 145 -4.21 9.44 6.45
N ARG A 146 -4.00 8.40 7.23
CA ARG A 146 -3.10 8.42 8.38
C ARG A 146 -1.85 7.60 8.08
N VAL A 147 -0.75 7.94 8.73
CA VAL A 147 0.48 7.18 8.62
C VAL A 147 0.36 5.92 9.50
N LEU A 148 0.71 4.79 8.94
CA LEU A 148 0.74 3.53 9.67
C LEU A 148 2.19 3.18 9.98
N ASN A 149 2.50 3.06 11.27
CA ASN A 149 3.83 2.66 11.73
C ASN A 149 3.83 1.17 12.03
N ALA A 150 4.01 0.37 10.98
CA ALA A 150 4.06 -1.08 11.11
C ALA A 150 5.52 -1.50 11.20
N LYS A 151 5.93 -1.97 12.37
CA LYS A 151 7.28 -2.49 12.56
C LYS A 151 7.30 -3.99 12.25
N THR A 152 8.27 -4.39 11.48
CA THR A 152 8.48 -5.79 11.15
C THR A 152 9.35 -6.50 12.18
#